data_99456894b8875acb32d94ded2dd7d9b8
#
_entry.id   99456894b8875acb32d94ded2dd7d9b8
#
_cell.length_a   1.000
_cell.length_b   1.000
_cell.length_c   1.000
_cell.angle_alpha   90.00
_cell.angle_beta   90.00
_cell.angle_gamma   90.00
#
_symmetry.space_group_name_H-M   'P 1'
#
loop_
_entity.id
_entity.type
_entity.pdbx_description
1 polymer ?
#
loop_
_entity_poly.entity_id
_entity_poly.type
_entity_poly.pdbx_seq_one_letter_code
_entity_poly.pdbx_strand_id
1 'polypeptide(L)'
;MNGKVRHPLRLTAMLYLLDYGAGNIQSLANSLTKLGYTYEWVREPSDICKADKLLFPGVGSFASAMDALHAKGYVEPLRAYIQSGKPLMGICVGMQVLFEGSDESPSVPGLGIVPARVGRFATQDALGRKAVPHMGWSLANVVEWDGCADQRHELARSYGMHDSNPSHYYFVHSYRVAWDANVAEWALTTTQYGNEVFVSSIQHANVFATQFHPEKSGQAGLDLLAAWLRLEHVEPVTRVGRPVTSTEHMPTRRIVACLDVRSNDAGDLVVTKGESYDVRERGEQDAGASHVRNMGKPVELAQRYYDEGADEIAFLNITSFRNWALNDQPMLSLLNVAAATIFVPLTVGGGIRDFTDPDGTFHPALKVAHAYFRAGADKVSIGSEAVYAVEQLLARANEAGDMSGDPVAAPGAALRGDTGIEQIAHAYGVQAVVVSVDPKRVYVESAEAAGVHAPSVVFGPDERPETRGQPVCWWYKCTVKGGREERDVDVVQLARGVERLGAGELLVNSIDRDGSHAGFDVQLVDLVRSSVSIPVVASSGAGCADHFCEIFAPRPGAQGAVSYTHLRAHETR
;
A
#
# COMPACT_ATOMS: atom_id res chain seq x y z
N MET A 1 -26.37 -1.16 -31.80
CA MET A 1 -26.88 -0.22 -30.78
C MET A 1 -25.88 0.92 -30.70
N ASN A 2 -26.31 2.15 -30.87
CA ASN A 2 -25.45 3.31 -31.11
C ASN A 2 -24.62 3.69 -29.88
N GLY A 3 -23.34 3.38 -29.89
CA GLY A 3 -22.39 3.95 -28.97
C GLY A 3 -22.23 5.44 -29.26
N LYS A 4 -22.85 6.29 -28.46
CA LYS A 4 -22.57 7.73 -28.47
C LYS A 4 -21.12 7.91 -27.98
N VAL A 5 -20.21 8.21 -28.88
CA VAL A 5 -18.91 8.78 -28.56
C VAL A 5 -19.21 10.05 -27.78
N ARG A 6 -18.98 10.02 -26.45
CA ARG A 6 -19.00 11.24 -25.61
C ARG A 6 -17.82 12.08 -26.06
N HIS A 7 -18.06 13.23 -26.66
CA HIS A 7 -17.04 14.24 -26.88
C HIS A 7 -16.45 14.62 -25.51
N PRO A 8 -15.12 14.77 -25.41
CA PRO A 8 -14.50 15.22 -24.16
C PRO A 8 -15.12 16.56 -23.76
N LEU A 9 -15.51 16.67 -22.49
CA LEU A 9 -15.92 17.92 -21.89
C LEU A 9 -14.72 18.87 -21.98
N ARG A 10 -14.72 19.79 -22.93
CA ARG A 10 -13.73 20.85 -22.98
C ARG A 10 -14.00 21.76 -21.78
N LEU A 11 -13.20 21.63 -20.74
CA LEU A 11 -12.94 22.73 -19.85
C LEU A 11 -12.30 23.83 -20.72
N THR A 12 -12.87 25.02 -20.68
CA THR A 12 -12.19 26.22 -21.20
C THR A 12 -10.97 26.56 -20.34
N ALA A 13 -10.91 26.05 -19.11
CA ALA A 13 -9.84 26.21 -18.12
C ALA A 13 -8.71 25.20 -18.35
N MET A 14 -7.47 25.67 -18.34
CA MET A 14 -6.27 24.82 -18.47
C MET A 14 -5.96 24.10 -17.16
N LEU A 15 -6.15 22.77 -17.17
CA LEU A 15 -5.81 21.88 -16.04
C LEU A 15 -4.37 21.42 -16.15
N TYR A 16 -3.59 21.64 -15.09
CA TYR A 16 -2.22 21.16 -14.98
C TYR A 16 -2.06 20.12 -13.88
N LEU A 17 -1.21 19.15 -14.15
CA LEU A 17 -0.84 18.07 -13.23
C LEU A 17 0.64 18.20 -12.87
N LEU A 18 0.95 18.39 -11.59
CA LEU A 18 2.30 18.60 -11.09
C LEU A 18 3.07 17.27 -11.02
N ASP A 19 4.12 17.14 -11.84
CA ASP A 19 5.08 16.04 -11.77
C ASP A 19 6.42 16.54 -11.19
N TYR A 20 6.64 16.31 -9.91
CA TYR A 20 7.92 16.59 -9.27
C TYR A 20 8.88 15.39 -9.25
N GLY A 21 8.48 14.25 -9.82
CA GLY A 21 9.32 13.05 -10.00
C GLY A 21 9.05 11.92 -9.02
N ALA A 22 8.06 12.05 -8.14
CA ALA A 22 7.72 11.03 -7.16
C ALA A 22 6.55 10.15 -7.59
N GLY A 23 6.65 8.85 -7.30
CA GLY A 23 5.59 7.87 -7.22
C GLY A 23 4.68 7.67 -8.43
N ASN A 24 3.52 7.11 -8.15
CA ASN A 24 2.49 6.79 -9.12
C ASN A 24 1.58 8.00 -9.39
N ILE A 25 1.98 8.85 -10.32
CA ILE A 25 1.11 9.93 -10.82
C ILE A 25 0.23 9.48 -11.98
N GLN A 26 0.54 8.32 -12.59
CA GLN A 26 -0.19 7.79 -13.74
C GLN A 26 -1.64 7.45 -13.40
N SER A 27 -1.89 6.96 -12.18
CA SER A 27 -3.26 6.65 -11.74
C SER A 27 -4.16 7.88 -11.69
N LEU A 28 -3.65 9.03 -11.21
CA LEU A 28 -4.43 10.28 -11.25
C LEU A 28 -4.65 10.73 -12.70
N ALA A 29 -3.63 10.68 -13.54
CA ALA A 29 -3.74 10.98 -14.98
C ALA A 29 -4.79 10.11 -15.67
N ASN A 30 -4.83 8.82 -15.36
CA ASN A 30 -5.82 7.87 -15.87
C ASN A 30 -7.23 8.18 -15.36
N SER A 31 -7.38 8.59 -14.09
CA SER A 31 -8.68 9.03 -13.54
C SER A 31 -9.22 10.25 -14.28
N LEU A 32 -8.37 11.24 -14.58
CA LEU A 32 -8.75 12.40 -15.39
C LEU A 32 -9.21 12.00 -16.78
N THR A 33 -8.47 11.11 -17.43
CA THR A 33 -8.81 10.57 -18.76
C THR A 33 -10.14 9.80 -18.72
N LYS A 34 -10.36 8.98 -17.70
CA LYS A 34 -11.63 8.26 -17.47
C LYS A 34 -12.82 9.21 -17.32
N LEU A 35 -12.61 10.34 -16.64
CA LEU A 35 -13.61 11.37 -16.45
C LEU A 35 -13.80 12.27 -17.69
N GLY A 36 -12.99 12.11 -18.74
CA GLY A 36 -13.09 12.83 -20.00
C GLY A 36 -12.42 14.21 -19.99
N TYR A 37 -11.50 14.46 -19.06
CA TYR A 37 -10.74 15.70 -18.97
C TYR A 37 -9.37 15.58 -19.64
N THR A 38 -8.95 16.67 -20.29
CA THR A 38 -7.57 16.85 -20.78
C THR A 38 -6.77 17.66 -19.79
N TYR A 39 -5.48 17.40 -19.71
CA TYR A 39 -4.56 18.07 -18.79
C TYR A 39 -3.18 18.24 -19.44
N GLU A 40 -2.40 19.19 -18.91
CA GLU A 40 -1.00 19.39 -19.23
C GLU A 40 -0.11 19.04 -18.04
N TRP A 41 1.11 18.59 -18.33
CA TRP A 41 2.10 18.34 -17.28
C TRP A 41 2.86 19.64 -16.95
N VAL A 42 3.05 19.90 -15.66
CA VAL A 42 4.02 20.90 -15.21
C VAL A 42 5.43 20.36 -15.49
N ARG A 43 6.14 20.98 -16.41
CA ARG A 43 7.51 20.62 -16.81
C ARG A 43 8.55 21.63 -16.33
N GLU A 44 8.14 22.87 -16.16
CA GLU A 44 8.98 23.98 -15.70
C GLU A 44 8.20 24.89 -14.74
N PRO A 45 8.89 25.71 -13.91
CA PRO A 45 8.23 26.56 -12.92
C PRO A 45 7.18 27.53 -13.51
N SER A 46 7.40 28.00 -14.74
CA SER A 46 6.48 28.91 -15.43
C SER A 46 5.13 28.28 -15.77
N ASP A 47 5.04 26.95 -15.90
CA ASP A 47 3.80 26.25 -16.22
C ASP A 47 2.79 26.33 -15.07
N ILE A 48 3.28 26.38 -13.81
CA ILE A 48 2.42 26.54 -12.63
C ILE A 48 1.58 27.81 -12.74
N CYS A 49 2.18 28.92 -13.20
CA CYS A 49 1.47 30.18 -13.35
C CYS A 49 0.43 30.16 -14.48
N LYS A 50 0.63 29.31 -15.51
CA LYS A 50 -0.29 29.16 -16.64
C LYS A 50 -1.56 28.39 -16.28
N ALA A 51 -1.48 27.54 -15.25
CA ALA A 51 -2.61 26.72 -14.84
C ALA A 51 -3.80 27.57 -14.39
N ASP A 52 -5.00 27.19 -14.84
CA ASP A 52 -6.26 27.70 -14.28
C ASP A 52 -6.72 26.84 -13.12
N LYS A 53 -6.42 25.52 -13.18
CA LYS A 53 -6.56 24.56 -12.09
C LYS A 53 -5.28 23.72 -11.98
N LEU A 54 -4.83 23.49 -10.75
CA LEU A 54 -3.61 22.72 -10.48
C LEU A 54 -3.91 21.52 -9.58
N LEU A 55 -3.56 20.33 -10.06
CA LEU A 55 -3.54 19.10 -9.26
C LEU A 55 -2.12 18.82 -8.78
N PHE A 56 -1.98 18.64 -7.48
CA PHE A 56 -0.72 18.35 -6.83
C PHE A 56 -0.79 16.97 -6.15
N PRO A 57 -0.55 15.87 -6.90
CA PRO A 57 -0.45 14.55 -6.31
C PRO A 57 0.82 14.44 -5.48
N GLY A 58 0.79 13.61 -4.46
CA GLY A 58 1.96 13.34 -3.65
C GLY A 58 2.05 11.87 -3.27
N VAL A 59 3.11 11.21 -3.71
CA VAL A 59 3.49 9.87 -3.25
C VAL A 59 4.96 9.93 -2.86
N GLY A 60 5.32 9.36 -1.72
CA GLY A 60 6.68 9.36 -1.21
C GLY A 60 6.80 9.91 0.20
N SER A 61 8.03 10.16 0.64
CA SER A 61 8.29 10.80 1.92
C SER A 61 8.20 12.33 1.82
N PHE A 62 7.91 12.97 2.96
CA PHE A 62 7.82 14.42 3.04
C PHE A 62 9.11 15.12 2.58
N ALA A 63 10.27 14.63 3.05
CA ALA A 63 11.56 15.20 2.66
C ALA A 63 11.81 15.06 1.16
N SER A 64 11.61 13.87 0.59
CA SER A 64 11.82 13.64 -0.85
C SER A 64 10.94 14.54 -1.71
N ALA A 65 9.70 14.81 -1.27
CA ALA A 65 8.80 15.72 -1.96
C ALA A 65 9.31 17.16 -1.90
N MET A 66 9.69 17.67 -0.72
CA MET A 66 10.19 19.03 -0.56
C MET A 66 11.52 19.23 -1.29
N ASP A 67 12.44 18.26 -1.23
CA ASP A 67 13.72 18.32 -1.94
C ASP A 67 13.52 18.40 -3.45
N ALA A 68 12.59 17.61 -3.99
CA ALA A 68 12.25 17.63 -5.41
C ALA A 68 11.61 18.97 -5.82
N LEU A 69 10.72 19.54 -5.00
CA LEU A 69 10.12 20.85 -5.24
C LEU A 69 11.17 21.97 -5.25
N HIS A 70 12.12 21.92 -4.31
CA HIS A 70 13.24 22.87 -4.26
C HIS A 70 14.16 22.70 -5.47
N ALA A 71 14.56 21.47 -5.80
CA ALA A 71 15.46 21.19 -6.92
C ALA A 71 14.88 21.65 -8.26
N LYS A 72 13.56 21.55 -8.44
CA LYS A 72 12.86 22.00 -9.65
C LYS A 72 12.47 23.49 -9.62
N GLY A 73 12.69 24.19 -8.50
CA GLY A 73 12.30 25.59 -8.34
C GLY A 73 10.79 25.83 -8.28
N TYR A 74 10.00 24.84 -7.81
CA TYR A 74 8.54 24.92 -7.79
C TYR A 74 7.96 25.60 -6.54
N VAL A 75 8.73 25.75 -5.48
CA VAL A 75 8.24 26.25 -4.17
C VAL A 75 7.62 27.63 -4.28
N GLU A 76 8.35 28.62 -4.79
CA GLU A 76 7.85 29.99 -4.90
C GLU A 76 6.72 30.14 -5.94
N PRO A 77 6.78 29.49 -7.14
CA PRO A 77 5.65 29.45 -8.06
C PRO A 77 4.38 28.85 -7.46
N LEU A 78 4.48 27.79 -6.63
CA LEU A 78 3.32 27.20 -5.93
C LEU A 78 2.73 28.18 -4.91
N ARG A 79 3.56 28.85 -4.10
CA ARG A 79 3.10 29.89 -3.17
C ARG A 79 2.38 31.03 -3.89
N ALA A 80 2.96 31.52 -4.96
CA ALA A 80 2.36 32.58 -5.79
C ALA A 80 1.05 32.11 -6.43
N TYR A 81 0.98 30.87 -6.91
CA TYR A 81 -0.23 30.26 -7.46
C TYR A 81 -1.36 30.21 -6.43
N ILE A 82 -1.07 29.73 -5.21
CA ILE A 82 -2.05 29.68 -4.12
C ILE A 82 -2.55 31.07 -3.77
N GLN A 83 -1.63 32.06 -3.66
CA GLN A 83 -1.97 33.45 -3.38
C GLN A 83 -2.82 34.10 -4.49
N SER A 84 -2.71 33.63 -5.72
CA SER A 84 -3.50 34.14 -6.85
C SER A 84 -5.00 33.81 -6.79
N GLY A 85 -5.42 32.93 -5.86
CA GLY A 85 -6.80 32.51 -5.72
C GLY A 85 -7.26 31.43 -6.72
N LYS A 86 -6.36 30.90 -7.55
CA LYS A 86 -6.67 29.84 -8.50
C LYS A 86 -6.79 28.47 -7.79
N PRO A 87 -7.74 27.59 -8.21
CA PRO A 87 -8.00 26.33 -7.54
C PRO A 87 -6.79 25.38 -7.53
N LEU A 88 -6.42 24.92 -6.34
CA LEU A 88 -5.41 23.88 -6.10
C LEU A 88 -6.06 22.70 -5.40
N MET A 89 -5.75 21.49 -5.87
CA MET A 89 -6.06 20.25 -5.15
C MET A 89 -4.77 19.49 -4.81
N GLY A 90 -4.49 19.32 -3.51
CA GLY A 90 -3.40 18.48 -3.00
C GLY A 90 -3.89 17.08 -2.64
N ILE A 91 -3.07 16.03 -2.93
CA ILE A 91 -3.41 14.64 -2.59
C ILE A 91 -2.28 14.04 -1.77
N CYS A 92 -2.60 13.45 -0.61
CA CYS A 92 -1.69 12.76 0.31
C CYS A 92 -0.46 13.61 0.68
N VAL A 93 0.74 13.31 0.22
CA VAL A 93 1.93 14.15 0.47
C VAL A 93 1.75 15.55 -0.14
N GLY A 94 1.03 15.67 -1.25
CA GLY A 94 0.64 16.97 -1.83
C GLY A 94 -0.25 17.81 -0.88
N MET A 95 -1.03 17.19 0.00
CA MET A 95 -1.67 17.86 1.13
C MET A 95 -0.65 18.18 2.23
N GLN A 96 0.17 17.21 2.64
CA GLN A 96 1.06 17.35 3.79
C GLN A 96 2.09 18.47 3.62
N VAL A 97 2.61 18.68 2.42
CA VAL A 97 3.58 19.76 2.15
C VAL A 97 2.99 21.16 2.24
N LEU A 98 1.66 21.32 2.27
CA LEU A 98 1.01 22.62 2.51
C LEU A 98 1.17 23.10 3.96
N PHE A 99 1.47 22.22 4.89
CA PHE A 99 1.66 22.50 6.31
C PHE A 99 3.05 23.09 6.61
N GLU A 100 3.30 23.43 7.88
CA GLU A 100 4.59 24.02 8.30
C GLU A 100 5.76 23.05 8.24
N GLY A 101 5.48 21.73 8.38
CA GLY A 101 6.49 20.67 8.37
C GLY A 101 5.93 19.34 8.85
N SER A 102 6.79 18.33 8.89
CA SER A 102 6.44 16.96 9.28
C SER A 102 7.42 16.40 10.30
N ASP A 103 6.91 15.57 11.23
CA ASP A 103 7.75 14.79 12.15
C ASP A 103 8.49 13.65 11.44
N GLU A 104 8.12 13.34 10.19
CA GLU A 104 8.90 12.44 9.33
C GLU A 104 10.30 13.00 9.05
N SER A 105 10.39 14.33 8.91
CA SER A 105 11.64 15.04 8.62
C SER A 105 11.63 16.38 9.35
N PRO A 106 11.93 16.40 10.66
CA PRO A 106 11.71 17.57 11.51
C PRO A 106 12.43 18.83 11.08
N SER A 107 13.58 18.70 10.38
CA SER A 107 14.40 19.82 9.88
C SER A 107 13.95 20.36 8.54
N VAL A 108 13.03 19.69 7.84
CA VAL A 108 12.56 20.10 6.51
C VAL A 108 11.26 20.90 6.66
N PRO A 109 11.25 22.21 6.30
CA PRO A 109 10.02 22.99 6.33
C PRO A 109 9.10 22.64 5.15
N GLY A 110 7.79 22.75 5.36
CA GLY A 110 6.79 22.69 4.29
C GLY A 110 6.57 24.05 3.62
N LEU A 111 5.48 24.17 2.87
CA LEU A 111 5.10 25.43 2.22
C LEU A 111 4.57 26.48 3.22
N GLY A 112 4.15 26.07 4.42
CA GLY A 112 3.69 26.98 5.47
C GLY A 112 2.38 27.70 5.13
N ILE A 113 1.52 27.10 4.33
CA ILE A 113 0.19 27.62 3.97
C ILE A 113 -0.81 27.38 5.09
N VAL A 114 -0.75 26.18 5.71
CA VAL A 114 -1.62 25.78 6.82
C VAL A 114 -0.83 25.81 8.12
N PRO A 115 -1.27 26.54 9.17
CA PRO A 115 -0.50 26.72 10.41
C PRO A 115 -0.62 25.54 11.36
N ALA A 116 -0.15 24.37 10.94
CA ALA A 116 -0.10 23.14 11.72
C ALA A 116 1.03 22.24 11.23
N ARG A 117 1.32 21.16 11.98
CA ARG A 117 2.35 20.18 11.64
C ARG A 117 1.76 18.79 11.41
N VAL A 118 2.42 18.04 10.55
CA VAL A 118 2.11 16.65 10.26
C VAL A 118 2.85 15.76 11.26
N GLY A 119 2.11 15.04 12.13
CA GLY A 119 2.68 14.16 13.16
C GLY A 119 2.51 12.67 12.82
N ARG A 120 3.31 11.81 13.45
CA ARG A 120 3.22 10.36 13.29
C ARG A 120 2.03 9.79 14.09
N PHE A 121 1.41 8.72 13.58
CA PHE A 121 0.48 7.92 14.38
C PHE A 121 1.19 7.19 15.52
N ALA A 122 0.50 7.09 16.67
CA ALA A 122 0.92 6.16 17.71
C ALA A 122 0.60 4.72 17.29
N THR A 123 1.50 3.78 17.60
CA THR A 123 1.29 2.33 17.34
C THR A 123 0.45 1.65 18.43
N GLN A 124 0.15 2.39 19.51
CA GLN A 124 -0.66 1.91 20.63
C GLN A 124 -1.46 3.07 21.23
N ASP A 125 -2.69 2.81 21.60
CA ASP A 125 -3.57 3.74 22.30
C ASP A 125 -4.47 3.00 23.32
N ALA A 126 -5.49 3.66 23.87
CA ALA A 126 -6.38 3.05 24.88
C ALA A 126 -7.26 1.92 24.31
N LEU A 127 -7.45 1.86 22.99
CA LEU A 127 -8.15 0.75 22.31
C LEU A 127 -7.21 -0.43 21.98
N GLY A 128 -5.89 -0.27 22.19
CA GLY A 128 -4.88 -1.31 21.98
C GLY A 128 -3.86 -0.97 20.90
N ARG A 129 -3.21 -2.01 20.35
CA ARG A 129 -2.24 -1.85 19.25
C ARG A 129 -2.98 -1.57 17.94
N LYS A 130 -2.42 -0.64 17.16
CA LYS A 130 -2.86 -0.36 15.79
C LYS A 130 -1.67 -0.36 14.86
N ALA A 131 -1.90 -0.78 13.63
CA ALA A 131 -0.85 -0.84 12.63
C ALA A 131 -0.50 0.57 12.10
N VAL A 132 0.76 0.81 11.81
CA VAL A 132 1.26 2.01 11.13
C VAL A 132 2.20 1.55 10.03
N PRO A 133 1.88 1.85 8.77
CA PRO A 133 0.91 2.83 8.22
C PRO A 133 -0.57 2.53 8.49
N HIS A 134 -1.38 3.59 8.57
CA HIS A 134 -2.81 3.53 8.36
C HIS A 134 -3.05 3.18 6.87
N MET A 135 -3.47 1.97 6.60
CA MET A 135 -3.58 1.43 5.25
C MET A 135 -4.91 0.70 5.08
N GLY A 136 -5.77 1.23 4.23
CA GLY A 136 -7.09 0.67 3.97
C GLY A 136 -8.16 1.72 3.73
N TRP A 137 -9.40 1.29 3.73
CA TRP A 137 -10.56 2.11 3.47
C TRP A 137 -11.17 2.60 4.78
N SER A 138 -11.33 3.91 4.92
CA SER A 138 -11.91 4.53 6.10
C SER A 138 -12.90 5.64 5.72
N LEU A 139 -13.85 5.91 6.60
CA LEU A 139 -14.81 7.00 6.44
C LEU A 139 -14.11 8.36 6.56
N ALA A 140 -14.44 9.28 5.66
CA ALA A 140 -14.13 10.69 5.77
C ALA A 140 -15.41 11.44 6.21
N ASN A 141 -15.53 11.68 7.52
CA ASN A 141 -16.69 12.31 8.09
C ASN A 141 -16.60 13.83 7.96
N VAL A 142 -17.64 14.47 7.43
CA VAL A 142 -17.71 15.93 7.32
C VAL A 142 -17.76 16.55 8.72
N VAL A 143 -16.91 17.55 9.00
CA VAL A 143 -16.87 18.23 10.30
C VAL A 143 -18.18 18.95 10.61
N GLU A 144 -18.54 19.10 11.86
CA GLU A 144 -19.71 19.88 12.29
C GLU A 144 -19.36 21.36 12.44
N TRP A 145 -20.22 22.25 11.92
CA TRP A 145 -20.10 23.70 12.08
C TRP A 145 -21.25 24.24 12.91
N ASP A 146 -20.93 25.02 13.92
CA ASP A 146 -21.94 25.61 14.81
C ASP A 146 -22.87 26.57 14.04
N GLY A 147 -24.17 26.30 14.13
CA GLY A 147 -25.23 27.16 13.59
C GLY A 147 -25.41 27.14 12.07
N CYS A 148 -24.77 26.24 11.31
CA CYS A 148 -24.80 26.25 9.85
C CYS A 148 -24.74 24.87 9.21
N ALA A 149 -25.53 23.93 9.73
CA ALA A 149 -25.62 22.57 9.20
C ALA A 149 -25.86 22.56 7.68
N ASP A 150 -26.80 23.37 7.16
CA ASP A 150 -27.16 23.37 5.74
C ASP A 150 -26.03 23.79 4.82
N GLN A 151 -25.24 24.80 5.18
CA GLN A 151 -24.12 25.27 4.34
C GLN A 151 -22.94 24.30 4.34
N ARG A 152 -22.69 23.61 5.47
CA ARG A 152 -21.71 22.52 5.55
C ARG A 152 -22.08 21.40 4.61
N HIS A 153 -23.34 20.96 4.65
CA HIS A 153 -23.84 19.89 3.79
C HIS A 153 -23.81 20.29 2.32
N GLU A 154 -24.04 21.57 2.01
CA GLU A 154 -23.95 22.08 0.64
C GLU A 154 -22.50 22.04 0.12
N LEU A 155 -21.53 22.51 0.93
CA LEU A 155 -20.12 22.48 0.55
C LEU A 155 -19.62 21.03 0.42
N ALA A 156 -19.92 20.14 1.35
CA ALA A 156 -19.52 18.74 1.25
C ALA A 156 -20.14 18.07 0.01
N ARG A 157 -21.42 18.31 -0.27
CA ARG A 157 -22.10 17.82 -1.47
C ARG A 157 -21.49 18.38 -2.75
N SER A 158 -20.99 19.62 -2.76
CA SER A 158 -20.31 20.19 -3.92
C SER A 158 -19.02 19.42 -4.28
N TYR A 159 -18.42 18.71 -3.30
CA TYR A 159 -17.32 17.78 -3.50
C TYR A 159 -17.76 16.30 -3.63
N GLY A 160 -19.06 16.04 -3.78
CA GLY A 160 -19.58 14.67 -3.89
C GLY A 160 -19.56 13.88 -2.58
N MET A 161 -19.39 14.55 -1.44
CA MET A 161 -19.41 13.94 -0.11
C MET A 161 -20.81 14.07 0.51
N HIS A 162 -21.35 12.99 1.06
CA HIS A 162 -22.70 12.95 1.62
C HIS A 162 -22.68 12.54 3.09
N ASP A 163 -23.24 13.36 3.98
CA ASP A 163 -23.28 13.07 5.42
C ASP A 163 -24.22 11.91 5.78
N SER A 164 -25.31 11.75 5.03
CA SER A 164 -26.29 10.68 5.27
C SER A 164 -25.81 9.29 4.85
N ASN A 165 -24.80 9.25 4.00
CA ASN A 165 -24.13 8.03 3.54
C ASN A 165 -22.66 8.36 3.22
N PRO A 166 -21.80 8.51 4.25
CA PRO A 166 -20.41 8.86 4.05
C PRO A 166 -19.69 7.75 3.29
N SER A 167 -18.82 8.16 2.37
CA SER A 167 -18.06 7.22 1.55
C SER A 167 -16.76 6.83 2.26
N HIS A 168 -16.35 5.58 2.05
CA HIS A 168 -15.01 5.13 2.38
C HIS A 168 -14.04 5.54 1.26
N TYR A 169 -12.88 6.05 1.68
CA TYR A 169 -11.77 6.38 0.79
C TYR A 169 -10.54 5.59 1.18
N TYR A 170 -9.63 5.39 0.23
CA TYR A 170 -8.39 4.66 0.47
C TYR A 170 -7.30 5.57 1.05
N PHE A 171 -6.80 5.18 2.21
CA PHE A 171 -5.69 5.82 2.92
C PHE A 171 -4.46 4.91 2.92
N VAL A 172 -3.29 5.54 2.83
CA VAL A 172 -2.00 4.83 2.92
C VAL A 172 -0.92 5.79 3.43
N HIS A 173 -0.83 5.97 4.76
CA HIS A 173 0.08 6.96 5.36
C HIS A 173 0.43 6.62 6.80
N SER A 174 1.66 6.98 7.22
CA SER A 174 2.13 6.85 8.61
C SER A 174 2.02 8.15 9.40
N TYR A 175 1.88 9.27 8.69
CA TYR A 175 1.84 10.62 9.24
C TYR A 175 0.52 11.29 8.91
N ARG A 176 0.00 12.10 9.83
CA ARG A 176 -1.31 12.73 9.73
C ARG A 176 -1.31 14.10 10.40
N VAL A 177 -2.24 14.94 10.08
CA VAL A 177 -2.53 16.16 10.82
C VAL A 177 -3.55 15.83 11.91
N ALA A 178 -3.13 15.88 13.17
CA ALA A 178 -4.05 15.71 14.29
C ALA A 178 -5.09 16.84 14.28
N TRP A 179 -6.30 16.53 14.71
CA TRP A 179 -7.30 17.57 14.95
C TRP A 179 -6.86 18.46 16.10
N ASP A 180 -6.79 19.78 15.87
CA ASP A 180 -6.64 20.81 16.89
C ASP A 180 -7.30 22.13 16.47
N ALA A 181 -7.22 23.14 17.34
CA ALA A 181 -7.83 24.45 17.07
C ALA A 181 -7.19 25.19 15.88
N ASN A 182 -5.91 24.95 15.58
CA ASN A 182 -5.19 25.66 14.53
C ASN A 182 -5.62 25.20 13.12
N VAL A 183 -6.05 23.95 13.01
CA VAL A 183 -6.48 23.36 11.75
C VAL A 183 -8.00 23.35 11.58
N ALA A 184 -8.76 23.71 12.61
CA ALA A 184 -10.22 23.62 12.62
C ALA A 184 -10.91 24.48 11.55
N GLU A 185 -10.32 25.62 11.15
CA GLU A 185 -10.84 26.45 10.06
C GLU A 185 -10.57 25.86 8.67
N TRP A 186 -9.57 24.97 8.56
CA TRP A 186 -9.17 24.34 7.32
C TRP A 186 -9.86 23.01 7.07
N ALA A 187 -10.21 22.30 8.13
CA ALA A 187 -10.72 20.95 8.04
C ALA A 187 -12.12 20.89 7.42
N LEU A 188 -12.26 20.10 6.35
CA LEU A 188 -13.54 19.75 5.76
C LEU A 188 -14.03 18.39 6.26
N THR A 189 -13.14 17.40 6.32
CA THR A 189 -13.47 16.08 6.87
C THR A 189 -12.43 15.62 7.88
N THR A 190 -12.88 14.75 8.78
CA THR A 190 -12.02 14.02 9.72
C THR A 190 -12.24 12.53 9.60
N THR A 191 -11.22 11.78 9.97
CA THR A 191 -11.25 10.32 10.04
C THR A 191 -10.75 9.89 11.41
N GLN A 192 -11.33 8.83 11.95
CA GLN A 192 -10.91 8.25 13.22
C GLN A 192 -10.07 7.00 12.98
N TYR A 193 -8.92 6.91 13.68
CA TYR A 193 -8.04 5.76 13.66
C TYR A 193 -7.60 5.39 15.08
N GLY A 194 -8.16 4.31 15.63
CA GLY A 194 -8.08 4.06 17.06
C GLY A 194 -8.73 5.22 17.84
N ASN A 195 -8.02 5.76 18.82
CA ASN A 195 -8.46 6.94 19.57
C ASN A 195 -8.05 8.27 18.92
N GLU A 196 -7.29 8.23 17.84
CA GLU A 196 -6.84 9.45 17.16
C GLU A 196 -7.85 9.90 16.12
N VAL A 197 -8.24 11.17 16.19
CA VAL A 197 -8.99 11.86 15.15
C VAL A 197 -8.02 12.73 14.37
N PHE A 198 -8.02 12.59 13.06
CA PHE A 198 -7.14 13.35 12.17
C PHE A 198 -7.91 14.00 11.02
N VAL A 199 -7.34 15.06 10.48
CA VAL A 199 -7.89 15.77 9.33
C VAL A 199 -7.66 14.94 8.07
N SER A 200 -8.74 14.47 7.46
CA SER A 200 -8.69 13.66 6.24
C SER A 200 -8.87 14.46 4.97
N SER A 201 -9.47 15.67 5.04
CA SER A 201 -9.41 16.66 3.97
C SER A 201 -9.48 18.08 4.52
N ILE A 202 -8.86 19.00 3.80
CA ILE A 202 -8.92 20.44 4.07
C ILE A 202 -9.58 21.17 2.91
N GLN A 203 -10.29 22.26 3.24
CA GLN A 203 -10.80 23.22 2.26
C GLN A 203 -10.77 24.62 2.87
N HIS A 204 -10.05 25.52 2.24
CA HIS A 204 -10.04 26.93 2.61
C HIS A 204 -9.77 27.79 1.37
N ALA A 205 -10.67 28.71 1.07
CA ALA A 205 -10.63 29.53 -0.15
C ALA A 205 -10.44 28.65 -1.41
N ASN A 206 -9.36 28.84 -2.16
CA ASN A 206 -9.03 28.12 -3.37
C ASN A 206 -8.26 26.81 -3.16
N VAL A 207 -7.93 26.46 -1.91
CA VAL A 207 -7.17 25.24 -1.60
C VAL A 207 -8.12 24.16 -1.12
N PHE A 208 -8.12 23.02 -1.80
CA PHE A 208 -8.71 21.78 -1.38
C PHE A 208 -7.63 20.70 -1.33
N ALA A 209 -7.59 19.86 -0.30
CA ALA A 209 -6.64 18.76 -0.29
C ALA A 209 -7.15 17.58 0.53
N THR A 210 -6.70 16.37 0.17
CA THR A 210 -7.09 15.11 0.79
C THR A 210 -5.87 14.34 1.28
N GLN A 211 -5.96 13.73 2.46
CA GLN A 211 -4.98 12.76 2.95
C GLN A 211 -5.13 11.41 2.24
N PHE A 212 -6.35 11.06 1.88
CA PHE A 212 -6.67 9.86 1.11
C PHE A 212 -6.40 10.08 -0.39
N HIS A 213 -6.38 8.97 -1.13
CA HIS A 213 -6.14 8.93 -2.56
C HIS A 213 -7.46 8.78 -3.33
N PRO A 214 -8.08 9.86 -3.84
CA PRO A 214 -9.32 9.73 -4.59
C PRO A 214 -9.15 8.89 -5.87
N GLU A 215 -7.99 8.95 -6.52
CA GLU A 215 -7.67 8.17 -7.72
C GLU A 215 -7.56 6.64 -7.45
N LYS A 216 -7.59 6.25 -6.16
CA LYS A 216 -7.55 4.85 -5.68
C LYS A 216 -8.78 4.48 -4.85
N SER A 217 -9.78 5.34 -4.82
CA SER A 217 -10.98 5.18 -3.99
C SER A 217 -12.21 4.75 -4.81
N GLY A 218 -12.00 4.02 -5.90
CA GLY A 218 -13.07 3.52 -6.76
C GLY A 218 -14.00 4.62 -7.24
N GLN A 219 -15.31 4.35 -7.26
CA GLN A 219 -16.31 5.30 -7.76
C GLN A 219 -16.41 6.55 -6.87
N ALA A 220 -16.32 6.42 -5.54
CA ALA A 220 -16.39 7.56 -4.62
C ALA A 220 -15.26 8.56 -4.87
N GLY A 221 -14.06 8.09 -5.14
CA GLY A 221 -12.94 8.93 -5.50
C GLY A 221 -13.08 9.62 -6.86
N LEU A 222 -13.58 8.88 -7.85
CA LEU A 222 -13.87 9.45 -9.19
C LEU A 222 -14.95 10.54 -9.11
N ASP A 223 -15.98 10.34 -8.29
CA ASP A 223 -17.06 11.32 -8.09
C ASP A 223 -16.53 12.60 -7.42
N LEU A 224 -15.64 12.46 -6.42
CA LEU A 224 -14.97 13.58 -5.77
C LEU A 224 -14.10 14.36 -6.76
N LEU A 225 -13.26 13.67 -7.53
CA LEU A 225 -12.42 14.30 -8.57
C LEU A 225 -13.29 15.04 -9.60
N ALA A 226 -14.36 14.40 -10.09
CA ALA A 226 -15.28 15.01 -11.04
C ALA A 226 -15.98 16.24 -10.46
N ALA A 227 -16.36 16.21 -9.18
CA ALA A 227 -16.97 17.32 -8.49
C ALA A 227 -16.00 18.51 -8.39
N TRP A 228 -14.77 18.29 -7.91
CA TRP A 228 -13.74 19.34 -7.83
C TRP A 228 -13.42 19.95 -9.20
N LEU A 229 -13.33 19.13 -10.24
CA LEU A 229 -13.06 19.61 -11.60
C LEU A 229 -14.15 20.52 -12.17
N ARG A 230 -15.42 20.34 -11.73
CA ARG A 230 -16.55 21.17 -12.15
C ARG A 230 -16.67 22.49 -11.38
N LEU A 231 -16.10 22.58 -10.16
CA LEU A 231 -16.20 23.78 -9.35
C LEU A 231 -15.49 24.95 -10.04
N GLU A 232 -16.18 26.06 -10.26
CA GLU A 232 -15.62 27.28 -10.84
C GLU A 232 -15.08 28.20 -9.74
N HIS A 233 -15.80 28.33 -8.62
CA HIS A 233 -15.42 29.08 -7.44
C HIS A 233 -15.84 28.35 -6.17
N VAL A 234 -15.05 28.50 -5.12
CA VAL A 234 -15.40 28.08 -3.76
C VAL A 234 -15.42 29.34 -2.91
N GLU A 235 -16.59 29.66 -2.35
CA GLU A 235 -16.70 30.76 -1.42
C GLU A 235 -15.86 30.47 -0.16
N PRO A 236 -15.06 31.43 0.33
CA PRO A 236 -14.31 31.24 1.56
C PRO A 236 -15.27 31.04 2.73
N VAL A 237 -15.19 29.92 3.37
CA VAL A 237 -15.96 29.63 4.59
C VAL A 237 -15.04 29.84 5.79
N THR A 238 -15.15 30.97 6.47
CA THR A 238 -14.43 31.26 7.71
C THR A 238 -15.22 30.69 8.89
N ARG A 239 -15.06 29.43 9.21
CA ARG A 239 -15.78 28.79 10.33
C ARG A 239 -14.95 27.70 10.99
N VAL A 240 -15.03 27.66 12.30
CA VAL A 240 -14.38 26.64 13.12
C VAL A 240 -15.26 25.39 13.14
N GLY A 241 -14.75 24.31 12.55
CA GLY A 241 -15.40 23.01 12.59
C GLY A 241 -15.19 22.27 13.90
N ARG A 242 -15.97 21.20 14.13
CA ARG A 242 -15.76 20.20 15.18
C ARG A 242 -15.66 18.81 14.55
N PRO A 243 -14.79 17.93 15.07
CA PRO A 243 -14.69 16.59 14.55
C PRO A 243 -15.94 15.78 14.85
N VAL A 244 -16.38 14.97 13.92
CA VAL A 244 -17.40 13.96 14.15
C VAL A 244 -16.73 12.69 14.65
N THR A 245 -17.15 12.21 15.83
CA THR A 245 -16.71 10.91 16.33
C THR A 245 -17.41 9.80 15.54
N SER A 246 -16.64 8.88 14.99
CA SER A 246 -17.15 7.72 14.26
C SER A 246 -17.30 6.52 15.20
N THR A 247 -18.27 5.66 14.91
CA THR A 247 -18.33 4.31 15.48
C THR A 247 -17.34 3.37 14.83
N GLU A 248 -16.84 3.72 13.64
CA GLU A 248 -15.77 3.01 12.96
C GLU A 248 -14.43 3.61 13.36
N HIS A 249 -13.71 2.91 14.22
CA HIS A 249 -12.41 3.34 14.74
C HIS A 249 -11.22 2.81 13.93
N MET A 250 -11.49 1.99 12.93
CA MET A 250 -10.46 1.27 12.19
C MET A 250 -10.86 1.13 10.72
N PRO A 251 -9.90 1.03 9.77
CA PRO A 251 -10.19 0.76 8.38
C PRO A 251 -10.97 -0.53 8.19
N THR A 252 -11.74 -0.60 7.12
CA THR A 252 -12.41 -1.84 6.73
C THR A 252 -11.39 -2.95 6.43
N ARG A 253 -11.83 -4.20 6.53
CA ARG A 253 -11.01 -5.34 6.14
C ARG A 253 -10.83 -5.32 4.62
N ARG A 254 -9.59 -5.51 4.12
CA ARG A 254 -9.29 -5.53 2.70
C ARG A 254 -9.26 -6.96 2.16
N ILE A 255 -9.86 -7.16 1.00
CA ILE A 255 -9.68 -8.35 0.17
C ILE A 255 -8.70 -7.99 -0.94
N VAL A 256 -7.52 -8.60 -0.92
CA VAL A 256 -6.47 -8.42 -1.94
C VAL A 256 -6.56 -9.58 -2.93
N ALA A 257 -6.90 -9.29 -4.18
CA ALA A 257 -6.90 -10.29 -5.24
C ALA A 257 -5.50 -10.41 -5.83
N CYS A 258 -4.83 -11.54 -5.58
CA CYS A 258 -3.50 -11.82 -6.08
C CYS A 258 -3.54 -12.69 -7.33
N LEU A 259 -2.81 -12.26 -8.37
CA LEU A 259 -2.67 -12.96 -9.63
C LEU A 259 -1.21 -13.37 -9.81
N ASP A 260 -0.94 -14.68 -9.79
CA ASP A 260 0.38 -15.24 -10.10
C ASP A 260 0.59 -15.20 -11.61
N VAL A 261 1.44 -14.28 -12.05
CA VAL A 261 1.69 -14.00 -13.47
C VAL A 261 2.98 -14.65 -13.90
N ARG A 262 2.99 -15.25 -15.09
CA ARG A 262 4.19 -15.79 -15.73
C ARG A 262 4.15 -15.57 -17.24
N SER A 263 5.31 -15.62 -17.88
CA SER A 263 5.38 -15.71 -19.33
C SER A 263 5.15 -17.16 -19.80
N ASN A 264 4.32 -17.35 -20.81
CA ASN A 264 4.20 -18.61 -21.54
C ASN A 264 5.32 -18.76 -22.57
N ASP A 265 5.36 -19.88 -23.31
CA ASP A 265 6.40 -20.14 -24.33
C ASP A 265 6.34 -19.17 -25.51
N ALA A 266 5.22 -18.50 -25.74
CA ALA A 266 5.06 -17.46 -26.75
C ALA A 266 5.50 -16.06 -26.25
N GLY A 267 5.87 -15.93 -24.95
CA GLY A 267 6.25 -14.67 -24.31
C GLY A 267 5.08 -13.84 -23.79
N ASP A 268 3.84 -14.32 -23.91
CA ASP A 268 2.65 -13.66 -23.35
C ASP A 268 2.57 -13.88 -21.85
N LEU A 269 2.07 -12.87 -21.12
CA LEU A 269 1.75 -13.02 -19.71
C LEU A 269 0.41 -13.72 -19.52
N VAL A 270 0.41 -14.77 -18.70
CA VAL A 270 -0.77 -15.54 -18.31
C VAL A 270 -0.85 -15.67 -16.81
N VAL A 271 -2.07 -15.77 -16.27
CA VAL A 271 -2.29 -16.13 -14.86
C VAL A 271 -2.39 -17.63 -14.74
N THR A 272 -1.70 -18.18 -13.75
CA THR A 272 -1.64 -19.63 -13.51
C THR A 272 -2.08 -19.98 -12.11
N LYS A 273 -2.69 -21.18 -11.99
CA LYS A 273 -3.01 -21.83 -10.72
C LYS A 273 -2.35 -23.19 -10.71
N GLY A 274 -1.56 -23.50 -9.69
CA GLY A 274 -0.93 -24.82 -9.56
C GLY A 274 -0.12 -24.96 -8.29
N GLU A 275 0.05 -26.20 -7.83
CA GLU A 275 0.75 -26.55 -6.59
C GLU A 275 2.28 -26.50 -6.71
N SER A 276 2.82 -26.30 -7.90
CA SER A 276 4.25 -26.22 -8.11
C SER A 276 4.63 -25.20 -9.19
N TYR A 277 5.70 -24.48 -8.95
CA TYR A 277 6.31 -23.51 -9.88
C TYR A 277 6.97 -24.19 -11.12
N ASP A 278 6.83 -25.50 -11.27
CA ASP A 278 7.37 -26.23 -12.43
C ASP A 278 6.25 -26.54 -13.43
N VAL A 279 6.05 -25.62 -14.35
CA VAL A 279 4.99 -25.72 -15.34
C VAL A 279 5.57 -26.12 -16.67
N ARG A 280 5.47 -27.39 -16.99
CA ARG A 280 5.58 -27.92 -18.37
C ARG A 280 4.18 -28.16 -18.87
N GLU A 281 3.79 -27.56 -19.98
CA GLU A 281 2.64 -28.02 -20.76
C GLU A 281 2.93 -29.45 -21.20
N ARG A 282 2.30 -30.42 -20.55
CA ARG A 282 2.26 -31.81 -21.03
C ARG A 282 0.96 -31.99 -21.79
N GLY A 283 1.09 -32.57 -22.99
CA GLY A 283 -0.04 -32.86 -23.85
C GLY A 283 -1.05 -33.79 -23.19
N GLU A 284 -2.25 -33.85 -23.75
CA GLU A 284 -3.51 -34.45 -23.28
C GLU A 284 -3.48 -35.95 -22.87
N GLN A 285 -2.35 -36.58 -22.66
CA GLN A 285 -2.26 -38.03 -22.49
C GLN A 285 -1.77 -38.56 -21.12
N ASP A 286 -1.47 -37.70 -20.14
CA ASP A 286 -1.05 -38.19 -18.80
C ASP A 286 -2.12 -37.89 -17.72
N ALA A 287 -2.98 -38.87 -17.50
CA ALA A 287 -3.91 -38.92 -16.39
C ALA A 287 -3.13 -39.15 -15.08
N GLY A 288 -2.81 -38.08 -14.33
CA GLY A 288 -2.18 -38.19 -13.00
C GLY A 288 -1.29 -37.01 -12.60
N ALA A 289 -1.06 -36.01 -13.44
CA ALA A 289 -0.30 -34.82 -13.09
C ALA A 289 -1.22 -33.63 -12.78
N SER A 290 -0.93 -32.91 -11.69
CA SER A 290 -1.56 -31.65 -11.32
C SER A 290 -1.49 -30.68 -12.51
N HIS A 291 -2.65 -30.37 -13.10
CA HIS A 291 -2.71 -29.48 -14.27
C HIS A 291 -2.59 -28.02 -13.83
N VAL A 292 -1.56 -27.34 -14.28
CA VAL A 292 -1.53 -25.87 -14.23
C VAL A 292 -2.63 -25.33 -15.12
N ARG A 293 -3.60 -24.68 -14.51
CA ARG A 293 -4.73 -24.09 -15.23
C ARG A 293 -4.35 -22.69 -15.70
N ASN A 294 -4.41 -22.45 -16.99
CA ASN A 294 -4.32 -21.11 -17.57
C ASN A 294 -5.65 -20.39 -17.28
N MET A 295 -5.59 -19.29 -16.50
CA MET A 295 -6.76 -18.49 -16.08
C MET A 295 -7.05 -17.33 -17.05
N GLY A 296 -6.32 -17.22 -18.16
CA GLY A 296 -6.51 -16.17 -19.16
C GLY A 296 -5.56 -14.98 -19.00
N LYS A 297 -5.93 -13.86 -19.63
CA LYS A 297 -5.09 -12.66 -19.62
C LYS A 297 -5.17 -11.96 -18.26
N PRO A 298 -4.04 -11.57 -17.67
CA PRO A 298 -4.00 -10.99 -16.32
C PRO A 298 -4.88 -9.75 -16.15
N VAL A 299 -4.93 -8.87 -17.16
CA VAL A 299 -5.70 -7.62 -17.09
C VAL A 299 -7.21 -7.89 -17.08
N GLU A 300 -7.69 -8.83 -17.89
CA GLU A 300 -9.11 -9.19 -17.95
C GLU A 300 -9.59 -9.79 -16.63
N LEU A 301 -8.76 -10.64 -16.01
CA LEU A 301 -9.06 -11.24 -14.72
C LEU A 301 -9.00 -10.20 -13.59
N ALA A 302 -8.00 -9.32 -13.60
CA ALA A 302 -7.89 -8.23 -12.63
C ALA A 302 -9.09 -7.27 -12.72
N GLN A 303 -9.53 -6.92 -13.94
CA GLN A 303 -10.72 -6.11 -14.16
C GLN A 303 -11.97 -6.79 -13.57
N ARG A 304 -12.13 -8.08 -13.81
CA ARG A 304 -13.23 -8.87 -13.24
C ARG A 304 -13.22 -8.81 -11.71
N TYR A 305 -12.07 -9.01 -11.06
CA TYR A 305 -11.99 -8.92 -9.60
C TYR A 305 -12.27 -7.52 -9.07
N TYR A 306 -11.84 -6.49 -9.78
CA TYR A 306 -12.18 -5.11 -9.47
C TYR A 306 -13.69 -4.87 -9.55
N ASP A 307 -14.35 -5.33 -10.63
CA ASP A 307 -15.80 -5.20 -10.83
C ASP A 307 -16.60 -6.02 -9.79
N GLU A 308 -16.04 -7.12 -9.27
CA GLU A 308 -16.58 -7.94 -8.20
C GLU A 308 -16.31 -7.35 -6.79
N GLY A 309 -15.56 -6.24 -6.68
CA GLY A 309 -15.36 -5.48 -5.44
C GLY A 309 -14.08 -5.81 -4.68
N ALA A 310 -13.04 -6.31 -5.34
CA ALA A 310 -11.72 -6.42 -4.71
C ALA A 310 -11.21 -5.04 -4.27
N ASP A 311 -10.69 -4.95 -3.06
CA ASP A 311 -10.18 -3.71 -2.46
C ASP A 311 -8.77 -3.35 -2.97
N GLU A 312 -8.02 -4.33 -3.45
CA GLU A 312 -6.67 -4.21 -3.98
C GLU A 312 -6.38 -5.35 -4.96
N ILE A 313 -5.58 -5.08 -5.98
CA ILE A 313 -5.09 -6.08 -6.94
C ILE A 313 -3.58 -6.21 -6.80
N ALA A 314 -3.07 -7.45 -6.73
CA ALA A 314 -1.64 -7.72 -6.71
C ALA A 314 -1.25 -8.62 -7.90
N PHE A 315 -0.27 -8.16 -8.68
CA PHE A 315 0.36 -8.95 -9.74
C PHE A 315 1.71 -9.46 -9.25
N LEU A 316 1.87 -10.77 -9.14
CA LEU A 316 3.10 -11.41 -8.68
C LEU A 316 3.76 -12.14 -9.84
N ASN A 317 4.87 -11.61 -10.37
CA ASN A 317 5.65 -12.26 -11.41
C ASN A 317 6.48 -13.39 -10.79
N ILE A 318 5.98 -14.62 -10.89
CA ILE A 318 6.60 -15.81 -10.30
C ILE A 318 7.75 -16.39 -11.14
N THR A 319 8.06 -15.82 -12.30
CA THR A 319 9.16 -16.27 -13.20
C THR A 319 10.32 -15.29 -13.30
N SER A 320 10.24 -14.15 -12.64
CA SER A 320 11.23 -13.05 -12.71
C SER A 320 12.65 -13.42 -12.26
N PHE A 321 12.86 -14.57 -11.64
CA PHE A 321 14.19 -15.04 -11.23
C PHE A 321 14.99 -15.71 -12.35
N ARG A 322 14.40 -15.94 -13.56
CA ARG A 322 15.04 -16.71 -14.62
C ARG A 322 15.82 -15.86 -15.64
N ASN A 323 15.34 -14.68 -16.00
CA ASN A 323 16.05 -13.76 -16.94
C ASN A 323 15.49 -12.35 -16.78
N TRP A 324 16.36 -11.35 -16.51
CA TRP A 324 15.89 -9.98 -16.36
C TRP A 324 16.74 -8.93 -17.05
N ALA A 325 16.08 -8.18 -17.94
CA ALA A 325 16.50 -6.85 -18.36
C ALA A 325 15.48 -5.83 -17.82
N LEU A 326 15.88 -4.61 -17.54
CA LEU A 326 15.04 -3.47 -17.11
C LEU A 326 13.84 -3.21 -18.04
N ASN A 327 13.81 -3.90 -19.14
CA ASN A 327 12.77 -3.91 -20.15
C ASN A 327 11.85 -5.12 -20.00
N ASP A 328 11.34 -5.44 -18.76
CA ASP A 328 10.18 -6.34 -18.66
C ASP A 328 8.96 -5.63 -19.26
N GLN A 329 9.06 -5.42 -20.57
CA GLN A 329 8.03 -4.79 -21.38
C GLN A 329 6.64 -5.41 -21.11
N PRO A 330 6.51 -6.75 -20.99
CA PRO A 330 5.23 -7.37 -20.70
C PRO A 330 4.63 -6.92 -19.37
N MET A 331 5.40 -6.87 -18.26
CA MET A 331 4.88 -6.49 -16.95
C MET A 331 4.58 -5.00 -16.85
N LEU A 332 5.45 -4.15 -17.41
CA LEU A 332 5.20 -2.71 -17.48
C LEU A 332 3.97 -2.40 -18.35
N SER A 333 3.83 -3.11 -19.48
CA SER A 333 2.64 -2.97 -20.34
C SER A 333 1.36 -3.42 -19.64
N LEU A 334 1.42 -4.53 -18.90
CA LEU A 334 0.31 -5.02 -18.06
C LEU A 334 -0.13 -3.96 -17.05
N LEU A 335 0.82 -3.39 -16.30
CA LEU A 335 0.53 -2.36 -15.30
C LEU A 335 -0.07 -1.10 -15.92
N ASN A 336 0.48 -0.63 -17.05
CA ASN A 336 -0.07 0.54 -17.75
C ASN A 336 -1.53 0.32 -18.17
N VAL A 337 -1.86 -0.87 -18.68
CA VAL A 337 -3.24 -1.20 -19.11
C VAL A 337 -4.14 -1.37 -17.89
N ALA A 338 -3.71 -2.08 -16.84
CA ALA A 338 -4.48 -2.27 -15.62
C ALA A 338 -4.77 -0.93 -14.92
N ALA A 339 -3.76 -0.07 -14.77
CA ALA A 339 -3.91 1.24 -14.13
C ALA A 339 -4.83 2.20 -14.89
N ALA A 340 -5.10 1.93 -16.18
CA ALA A 340 -6.04 2.75 -16.96
C ALA A 340 -7.52 2.46 -16.65
N THR A 341 -7.83 1.30 -16.06
CA THR A 341 -9.23 0.86 -15.85
C THR A 341 -9.54 0.45 -14.41
N ILE A 342 -8.53 0.18 -13.59
CA ILE A 342 -8.65 -0.28 -12.20
C ILE A 342 -8.27 0.87 -11.26
N PHE A 343 -9.24 1.36 -10.47
CA PHE A 343 -9.10 2.52 -9.58
C PHE A 343 -9.05 2.13 -8.10
N VAL A 344 -8.43 0.98 -7.80
CA VAL A 344 -8.01 0.55 -6.46
C VAL A 344 -6.49 0.35 -6.47
N PRO A 345 -5.83 0.20 -5.31
CA PRO A 345 -4.38 0.02 -5.27
C PRO A 345 -3.91 -1.17 -6.10
N LEU A 346 -2.78 -0.98 -6.79
CA LEU A 346 -2.09 -2.01 -7.54
C LEU A 346 -0.74 -2.31 -6.87
N THR A 347 -0.56 -3.56 -6.42
CA THR A 347 0.71 -4.07 -5.91
C THR A 347 1.39 -4.92 -6.99
N VAL A 348 2.69 -4.74 -7.19
CA VAL A 348 3.48 -5.57 -8.09
C VAL A 348 4.62 -6.26 -7.36
N GLY A 349 4.80 -7.55 -7.59
CA GLY A 349 5.88 -8.34 -7.01
C GLY A 349 6.65 -9.15 -8.05
N GLY A 350 7.86 -9.54 -7.67
CA GLY A 350 8.78 -10.30 -8.49
C GLY A 350 9.84 -9.46 -9.21
N GLY A 351 11.10 -9.89 -9.11
CA GLY A 351 12.25 -9.26 -9.78
C GLY A 351 12.74 -7.93 -9.21
N ILE A 352 12.23 -7.48 -8.07
CA ILE A 352 12.65 -6.23 -7.44
C ILE A 352 13.91 -6.49 -6.61
N ARG A 353 15.04 -6.37 -7.28
CA ARG A 353 16.38 -6.64 -6.73
C ARG A 353 17.45 -5.88 -7.49
N ASP A 354 18.61 -5.80 -6.89
CA ASP A 354 19.83 -5.40 -7.60
C ASP A 354 20.21 -6.47 -8.63
N PHE A 355 20.57 -6.05 -9.82
CA PHE A 355 21.08 -6.98 -10.84
C PHE A 355 22.05 -6.28 -11.78
N THR A 356 22.87 -7.09 -12.48
CA THR A 356 23.79 -6.61 -13.50
C THR A 356 23.45 -7.27 -14.81
N ASP A 357 23.24 -6.48 -15.83
CA ASP A 357 23.00 -6.96 -17.20
C ASP A 357 24.23 -7.68 -17.78
N PRO A 358 24.06 -8.52 -18.81
CA PRO A 358 25.17 -9.18 -19.47
C PRO A 358 26.24 -8.24 -20.04
N ASP A 359 25.89 -6.97 -20.32
CA ASP A 359 26.81 -5.92 -20.77
C ASP A 359 27.59 -5.26 -19.63
N GLY A 360 27.36 -5.68 -18.37
CA GLY A 360 27.99 -5.14 -17.17
C GLY A 360 27.29 -3.94 -16.55
N THR A 361 26.13 -3.51 -17.06
CA THR A 361 25.38 -2.38 -16.49
C THR A 361 24.68 -2.79 -15.20
N PHE A 362 24.97 -2.09 -14.10
CA PHE A 362 24.33 -2.32 -12.80
C PHE A 362 22.99 -1.56 -12.68
N HIS A 363 21.99 -2.27 -12.19
CA HIS A 363 20.64 -1.76 -11.96
C HIS A 363 20.23 -1.99 -10.49
N PRO A 364 20.11 -0.93 -9.70
CA PRO A 364 19.64 -1.06 -8.32
C PRO A 364 18.13 -1.37 -8.25
N ALA A 365 17.72 -2.08 -7.20
CA ALA A 365 16.31 -2.40 -6.90
C ALA A 365 15.40 -1.16 -6.94
N LEU A 366 15.91 -0.02 -6.46
CA LEU A 366 15.21 1.27 -6.51
C LEU A 366 14.83 1.67 -7.95
N LYS A 367 15.71 1.44 -8.93
CA LYS A 367 15.43 1.77 -10.34
C LYS A 367 14.33 0.88 -10.94
N VAL A 368 14.31 -0.40 -10.54
CA VAL A 368 13.25 -1.35 -10.93
C VAL A 368 11.91 -0.91 -10.30
N ALA A 369 11.89 -0.63 -9.01
CA ALA A 369 10.71 -0.14 -8.32
C ALA A 369 10.18 1.17 -8.94
N HIS A 370 11.08 2.11 -9.28
CA HIS A 370 10.71 3.34 -9.96
C HIS A 370 9.97 3.08 -11.29
N ALA A 371 10.45 2.13 -12.10
CA ALA A 371 9.79 1.78 -13.35
C ALA A 371 8.37 1.26 -13.13
N TYR A 372 8.16 0.41 -12.12
CA TYR A 372 6.85 -0.09 -11.76
C TYR A 372 5.90 1.01 -11.24
N PHE A 373 6.38 1.91 -10.37
CA PHE A 373 5.58 3.04 -9.91
C PHE A 373 5.17 3.96 -11.06
N ARG A 374 6.08 4.25 -11.99
CA ARG A 374 5.77 5.05 -13.19
C ARG A 374 4.80 4.36 -14.15
N ALA A 375 4.74 3.02 -14.13
CA ALA A 375 3.78 2.24 -14.91
C ALA A 375 2.40 2.11 -14.24
N GLY A 376 2.22 2.59 -13.00
CA GLY A 376 0.93 2.63 -12.31
C GLY A 376 0.80 1.74 -11.08
N ALA A 377 1.89 1.10 -10.62
CA ALA A 377 1.90 0.41 -9.33
C ALA A 377 1.90 1.42 -8.16
N ASP A 378 1.25 1.06 -7.06
CA ASP A 378 1.21 1.84 -5.82
C ASP A 378 2.14 1.26 -4.77
N LYS A 379 2.34 -0.05 -4.80
CA LYS A 379 3.22 -0.78 -3.90
C LYS A 379 4.06 -1.79 -4.66
N VAL A 380 5.24 -2.07 -4.15
CA VAL A 380 6.13 -3.12 -4.66
C VAL A 380 6.32 -4.20 -3.60
N SER A 381 6.25 -5.48 -4.03
CA SER A 381 6.40 -6.63 -3.13
C SER A 381 7.76 -7.31 -3.34
N ILE A 382 8.54 -7.40 -2.26
CA ILE A 382 9.89 -7.96 -2.22
C ILE A 382 9.84 -9.30 -1.47
N GLY A 383 10.36 -10.37 -2.06
CA GLY A 383 10.40 -11.71 -1.47
C GLY A 383 11.80 -12.10 -0.98
N SER A 384 12.52 -12.93 -1.75
CA SER A 384 13.82 -13.50 -1.35
C SER A 384 14.86 -12.47 -0.90
N GLU A 385 14.90 -11.31 -1.54
CA GLU A 385 15.86 -10.24 -1.20
C GLU A 385 15.63 -9.69 0.22
N ALA A 386 14.40 -9.75 0.72
CA ALA A 386 14.10 -9.35 2.08
C ALA A 386 14.71 -10.32 3.11
N VAL A 387 14.70 -11.61 2.82
CA VAL A 387 15.33 -12.63 3.67
C VAL A 387 16.85 -12.39 3.72
N TYR A 388 17.48 -12.19 2.56
CA TYR A 388 18.93 -11.91 2.50
C TYR A 388 19.32 -10.62 3.23
N ALA A 389 18.49 -9.57 3.13
CA ALA A 389 18.70 -8.32 3.85
C ALA A 389 18.65 -8.50 5.37
N VAL A 390 17.73 -9.33 5.87
CA VAL A 390 17.64 -9.64 7.31
C VAL A 390 18.78 -10.55 7.77
N GLU A 391 19.20 -11.52 6.97
CA GLU A 391 20.40 -12.31 7.27
C GLU A 391 21.65 -11.43 7.43
N GLN A 392 21.83 -10.44 6.56
CA GLN A 392 22.90 -9.46 6.69
C GLN A 392 22.77 -8.60 7.95
N LEU A 393 21.54 -8.23 8.33
CA LEU A 393 21.27 -7.48 9.55
C LEU A 393 21.64 -8.31 10.78
N LEU A 394 21.24 -9.59 10.84
CA LEU A 394 21.57 -10.53 11.90
C LEU A 394 23.09 -10.81 11.99
N ALA A 395 23.76 -11.00 10.84
CA ALA A 395 25.20 -11.20 10.80
C ALA A 395 25.95 -9.99 11.39
N ARG A 396 25.56 -8.78 11.05
CA ARG A 396 26.13 -7.54 11.62
C ARG A 396 25.88 -7.43 13.12
N ALA A 397 24.72 -7.87 13.60
CA ALA A 397 24.41 -7.92 15.03
C ALA A 397 25.36 -8.90 15.76
N ASN A 398 25.55 -10.09 15.21
CA ASN A 398 26.45 -11.11 15.74
C ASN A 398 27.91 -10.64 15.77
N GLU A 399 28.38 -9.97 14.71
CA GLU A 399 29.74 -9.36 14.68
C GLU A 399 29.93 -8.29 15.77
N ALA A 400 28.85 -7.59 16.13
CA ALA A 400 28.82 -6.62 17.23
C ALA A 400 28.67 -7.27 18.62
N GLY A 401 28.64 -8.61 18.70
CA GLY A 401 28.55 -9.39 19.94
C GLY A 401 27.13 -9.64 20.45
N ASP A 402 26.12 -9.32 19.67
CA ASP A 402 24.71 -9.64 20.00
C ASP A 402 24.31 -11.00 19.41
N MET A 403 24.28 -12.01 20.26
CA MET A 403 23.89 -13.38 19.92
C MET A 403 22.41 -13.69 20.23
N SER A 404 21.58 -12.66 20.48
CA SER A 404 20.16 -12.84 20.82
C SER A 404 19.32 -13.37 19.66
N GLY A 405 19.79 -13.22 18.43
CA GLY A 405 19.01 -13.50 17.23
C GLY A 405 17.87 -12.50 16.99
N ASP A 406 17.82 -11.40 17.74
CA ASP A 406 16.85 -10.34 17.56
C ASP A 406 17.40 -9.22 16.64
N PRO A 407 16.88 -9.07 15.42
CA PRO A 407 17.37 -8.08 14.46
C PRO A 407 17.11 -6.64 14.91
N VAL A 408 16.29 -6.44 15.94
CA VAL A 408 15.87 -5.10 16.41
C VAL A 408 16.68 -4.65 17.62
N ALA A 409 17.04 -5.57 18.52
CA ALA A 409 17.66 -5.25 19.81
C ALA A 409 19.15 -4.84 19.70
N ALA A 410 19.83 -5.21 18.61
CA ALA A 410 21.26 -5.04 18.48
C ALA A 410 21.71 -3.60 18.21
N PRO A 411 22.51 -2.97 19.08
CA PRO A 411 23.09 -1.65 18.80
C PRO A 411 23.98 -1.63 17.55
N GLY A 412 24.61 -2.76 17.21
CA GLY A 412 25.49 -2.94 16.04
C GLY A 412 24.76 -3.14 14.71
N ALA A 413 23.45 -3.40 14.73
CA ALA A 413 22.64 -3.56 13.53
C ALA A 413 22.18 -2.20 12.96
N ALA A 414 23.09 -1.25 12.83
CA ALA A 414 22.76 0.07 12.25
C ALA A 414 22.25 -0.09 10.82
N LEU A 415 21.19 0.66 10.50
CA LEU A 415 20.73 0.84 9.13
C LEU A 415 21.81 1.55 8.34
N ARG A 416 22.12 1.04 7.14
CA ARG A 416 23.18 1.58 6.27
C ARG A 416 22.64 2.24 5.01
N GLY A 417 21.33 2.06 4.70
CA GLY A 417 20.73 2.53 3.47
C GLY A 417 21.20 1.76 2.23
N ASP A 418 21.78 0.56 2.44
CA ASP A 418 22.39 -0.23 1.36
C ASP A 418 21.48 -1.34 0.83
N THR A 419 20.36 -1.64 1.49
CA THR A 419 19.38 -2.62 0.99
C THR A 419 18.33 -1.98 0.10
N GLY A 420 17.79 -2.76 -0.85
CA GLY A 420 16.68 -2.30 -1.71
C GLY A 420 15.46 -1.84 -0.92
N ILE A 421 15.16 -2.50 0.23
CA ILE A 421 14.05 -2.11 1.12
C ILE A 421 14.28 -0.70 1.67
N GLU A 422 15.47 -0.44 2.26
CA GLU A 422 15.81 0.87 2.82
C GLU A 422 15.76 1.98 1.76
N GLN A 423 16.33 1.71 0.58
CA GLN A 423 16.38 2.69 -0.52
C GLN A 423 14.98 3.03 -1.05
N ILE A 424 14.13 2.02 -1.26
CA ILE A 424 12.75 2.22 -1.74
C ILE A 424 11.91 2.92 -0.67
N ALA A 425 12.03 2.50 0.60
CA ALA A 425 11.33 3.13 1.72
C ALA A 425 11.73 4.58 1.91
N HIS A 426 13.03 4.90 1.75
CA HIS A 426 13.51 6.29 1.83
C HIS A 426 12.94 7.17 0.72
N ALA A 427 12.90 6.65 -0.52
CA ALA A 427 12.44 7.42 -1.70
C ALA A 427 10.92 7.56 -1.75
N TYR A 428 10.17 6.48 -1.42
CA TYR A 428 8.73 6.37 -1.64
C TYR A 428 7.90 6.23 -0.37
N GLY A 429 8.54 6.24 0.80
CA GLY A 429 7.90 5.95 2.08
C GLY A 429 7.76 4.44 2.34
N VAL A 430 7.70 4.07 3.62
CA VAL A 430 7.55 2.67 4.05
C VAL A 430 6.28 2.02 3.48
N GLN A 431 5.21 2.77 3.31
CA GLN A 431 3.91 2.31 2.79
C GLN A 431 3.97 1.80 1.34
N ALA A 432 5.02 2.12 0.59
CA ALA A 432 5.22 1.63 -0.77
C ALA A 432 5.88 0.24 -0.82
N VAL A 433 6.36 -0.27 0.33
CA VAL A 433 7.13 -1.51 0.41
C VAL A 433 6.31 -2.60 1.11
N VAL A 434 5.98 -3.65 0.37
CA VAL A 434 5.40 -4.90 0.87
C VAL A 434 6.51 -5.96 0.91
N VAL A 435 6.57 -6.76 1.96
CA VAL A 435 7.44 -7.93 1.98
C VAL A 435 6.60 -9.20 1.99
N SER A 436 6.82 -10.05 0.97
CA SER A 436 6.22 -11.37 0.88
C SER A 436 7.10 -12.38 1.63
N VAL A 437 6.48 -13.11 2.54
CA VAL A 437 7.14 -14.09 3.43
C VAL A 437 6.53 -15.46 3.19
N ASP A 438 7.37 -16.45 2.85
CA ASP A 438 6.97 -17.83 2.59
C ASP A 438 7.52 -18.76 3.69
N PRO A 439 6.90 -18.83 4.88
CA PRO A 439 7.34 -19.67 5.97
C PRO A 439 6.76 -21.09 5.89
N LYS A 440 7.50 -22.03 6.47
CA LYS A 440 7.20 -23.46 6.55
C LYS A 440 7.38 -23.94 7.99
N ARG A 441 6.50 -24.83 8.46
CA ARG A 441 6.59 -25.42 9.79
C ARG A 441 7.76 -26.37 9.92
N VAL A 442 8.55 -26.23 10.99
CA VAL A 442 9.61 -27.15 11.43
C VAL A 442 9.23 -27.67 12.80
N TYR A 443 8.82 -28.94 12.87
CA TYR A 443 8.43 -29.58 14.12
C TYR A 443 9.66 -29.90 14.97
N VAL A 444 9.56 -29.66 16.27
CA VAL A 444 10.63 -29.88 17.26
C VAL A 444 10.09 -30.61 18.48
N GLU A 445 10.95 -31.30 19.23
CA GLU A 445 10.58 -32.04 20.44
C GLU A 445 10.25 -31.11 21.62
N SER A 446 10.92 -29.96 21.69
CA SER A 446 10.67 -28.93 22.71
C SER A 446 11.06 -27.56 22.17
N ALA A 447 10.69 -26.48 22.87
CA ALA A 447 11.09 -25.13 22.49
C ALA A 447 12.63 -24.97 22.56
N GLU A 448 13.28 -25.57 23.54
CA GLU A 448 14.74 -25.51 23.71
C GLU A 448 15.48 -26.16 22.53
N ALA A 449 14.86 -27.21 21.93
CA ALA A 449 15.43 -27.89 20.77
C ALA A 449 15.45 -27.01 19.51
N ALA A 450 14.68 -25.91 19.48
CA ALA A 450 14.71 -24.92 18.41
C ALA A 450 15.90 -23.94 18.50
N GLY A 451 16.70 -23.98 19.58
CA GLY A 451 17.89 -23.14 19.73
C GLY A 451 17.56 -21.66 19.73
N VAL A 452 18.17 -20.90 18.82
CA VAL A 452 17.93 -19.44 18.68
C VAL A 452 16.49 -19.08 18.30
N HIS A 453 15.73 -20.03 17.73
CA HIS A 453 14.33 -19.87 17.34
C HIS A 453 13.32 -20.21 18.46
N ALA A 454 13.81 -20.61 19.65
CA ALA A 454 12.96 -20.95 20.79
C ALA A 454 11.90 -19.90 21.15
N PRO A 455 12.17 -18.57 21.05
CA PRO A 455 11.16 -17.55 21.30
C PRO A 455 10.00 -17.53 20.30
N SER A 456 10.18 -18.12 19.11
CA SER A 456 9.20 -18.18 18.02
C SER A 456 8.43 -19.48 17.96
N VAL A 457 8.65 -20.40 18.92
CA VAL A 457 8.00 -21.73 18.95
C VAL A 457 6.53 -21.58 19.30
N VAL A 458 5.70 -22.25 18.51
CA VAL A 458 4.26 -22.35 18.66
C VAL A 458 3.88 -23.75 19.16
N PHE A 459 2.88 -23.83 20.01
CA PHE A 459 2.33 -25.08 20.54
C PHE A 459 0.89 -25.27 20.03
N GLY A 460 0.57 -26.46 19.62
CA GLY A 460 -0.77 -26.76 19.13
C GLY A 460 -0.99 -28.24 18.84
N PRO A 461 -2.21 -28.60 18.35
CA PRO A 461 -2.47 -29.95 17.90
C PRO A 461 -1.71 -30.25 16.61
N ASP A 462 -1.22 -31.46 16.48
CA ASP A 462 -0.61 -31.94 15.24
C ASP A 462 -1.67 -32.06 14.13
N GLU A 463 -1.39 -31.49 12.99
CA GLU A 463 -2.26 -31.55 11.82
C GLU A 463 -1.86 -32.67 10.83
N ARG A 464 -0.70 -33.30 11.03
CA ARG A 464 -0.21 -34.38 10.18
C ARG A 464 -1.10 -35.62 10.33
N PRO A 465 -1.38 -36.37 9.25
CA PRO A 465 -2.31 -37.49 9.28
C PRO A 465 -2.02 -38.54 10.33
N GLU A 466 -0.71 -38.89 10.52
CA GLU A 466 -0.30 -40.01 11.38
C GLU A 466 -0.40 -39.70 12.87
N THR A 467 -0.29 -38.43 13.24
CA THR A 467 -0.22 -37.97 14.65
C THR A 467 -1.28 -36.92 14.97
N ARG A 468 -2.31 -36.82 14.15
CA ARG A 468 -3.33 -35.79 14.22
C ARG A 468 -3.97 -35.65 15.61
N GLY A 469 -3.94 -34.42 16.12
CA GLY A 469 -4.51 -34.05 17.42
C GLY A 469 -3.58 -34.26 18.61
N GLN A 470 -2.39 -34.85 18.44
CA GLN A 470 -1.41 -34.94 19.51
C GLN A 470 -0.80 -33.54 19.78
N PRO A 471 -0.45 -33.18 21.02
CA PRO A 471 0.23 -31.94 21.32
C PRO A 471 1.65 -31.94 20.74
N VAL A 472 1.96 -30.97 19.92
CA VAL A 472 3.26 -30.79 19.28
C VAL A 472 3.69 -29.34 19.35
N CYS A 473 4.97 -29.08 19.08
CA CYS A 473 5.47 -27.73 18.90
C CYS A 473 6.31 -27.61 17.61
N TRP A 474 6.31 -26.43 17.06
CA TRP A 474 7.04 -26.09 15.84
C TRP A 474 7.40 -24.61 15.82
N TRP A 475 8.31 -24.24 14.94
CA TRP A 475 8.58 -22.88 14.56
C TRP A 475 8.43 -22.73 13.04
N TYR A 476 8.35 -21.48 12.57
CA TYR A 476 8.15 -21.21 11.14
C TYR A 476 9.45 -20.72 10.52
N LYS A 477 10.06 -21.58 9.72
CA LYS A 477 11.30 -21.36 8.99
C LYS A 477 11.05 -20.66 7.69
N CYS A 478 11.75 -19.55 7.42
CA CYS A 478 11.60 -18.80 6.17
C CYS A 478 12.29 -19.49 5.00
N THR A 479 11.74 -19.27 3.83
CA THR A 479 12.27 -19.80 2.57
C THR A 479 12.50 -18.69 1.56
N VAL A 480 13.28 -18.99 0.53
CA VAL A 480 13.54 -18.13 -0.63
C VAL A 480 13.26 -18.87 -1.91
N LYS A 481 13.28 -18.14 -3.05
CA LYS A 481 13.06 -18.70 -4.39
C LYS A 481 11.72 -19.44 -4.54
N GLY A 482 10.66 -18.90 -3.89
CA GLY A 482 9.33 -19.49 -3.93
C GLY A 482 9.26 -20.85 -3.22
N GLY A 483 9.73 -20.92 -1.98
CA GLY A 483 9.64 -22.13 -1.14
C GLY A 483 10.71 -23.20 -1.40
N ARG A 484 11.63 -22.97 -2.34
CA ARG A 484 12.57 -24.02 -2.81
C ARG A 484 13.84 -24.12 -1.98
N GLU A 485 14.21 -23.10 -1.26
CA GLU A 485 15.42 -23.04 -0.45
C GLU A 485 15.10 -22.53 0.94
N GLU A 486 15.38 -23.36 1.94
CA GLU A 486 15.19 -23.00 3.35
C GLU A 486 16.34 -22.13 3.84
N ARG A 487 16.03 -21.15 4.70
CA ARG A 487 17.02 -20.27 5.33
C ARG A 487 16.94 -20.40 6.85
N ASP A 488 18.02 -20.17 7.53
CA ASP A 488 18.09 -20.26 9.00
C ASP A 488 17.65 -18.93 9.66
N VAL A 489 16.44 -18.52 9.29
CA VAL A 489 15.74 -17.32 9.79
C VAL A 489 14.31 -17.72 10.08
N ASP A 490 13.81 -17.45 11.28
CA ASP A 490 12.40 -17.65 11.57
C ASP A 490 11.53 -16.47 11.14
N VAL A 491 10.22 -16.70 11.08
CA VAL A 491 9.27 -15.72 10.60
C VAL A 491 9.20 -14.45 11.46
N VAL A 492 9.49 -14.55 12.78
CA VAL A 492 9.50 -13.40 13.69
C VAL A 492 10.75 -12.56 13.46
N GLN A 493 11.91 -13.21 13.32
CA GLN A 493 13.16 -12.54 12.95
C GLN A 493 13.00 -11.80 11.61
N LEU A 494 12.43 -12.46 10.61
CA LEU A 494 12.20 -11.84 9.30
C LEU A 494 11.24 -10.66 9.41
N ALA A 495 10.09 -10.85 10.04
CA ALA A 495 9.06 -9.81 10.15
C ALA A 495 9.59 -8.55 10.86
N ARG A 496 10.26 -8.71 12.01
CA ARG A 496 10.87 -7.60 12.77
C ARG A 496 12.02 -6.95 12.00
N GLY A 497 12.84 -7.76 11.35
CA GLY A 497 13.97 -7.27 10.57
C GLY A 497 13.53 -6.40 9.39
N VAL A 498 12.54 -6.83 8.61
CA VAL A 498 12.05 -6.06 7.46
C VAL A 498 11.27 -4.82 7.88
N GLU A 499 10.50 -4.86 8.97
CA GLU A 499 9.88 -3.67 9.54
C GLU A 499 10.94 -2.62 9.89
N ARG A 500 12.04 -3.04 10.52
CA ARG A 500 13.18 -2.15 10.83
C ARG A 500 13.83 -1.58 9.57
N LEU A 501 13.98 -2.39 8.50
CA LEU A 501 14.54 -1.96 7.22
C LEU A 501 13.61 -1.01 6.43
N GLY A 502 12.35 -0.87 6.84
CA GLY A 502 11.40 0.05 6.23
C GLY A 502 10.29 -0.60 5.40
N ALA A 503 9.99 -1.87 5.62
CA ALA A 503 8.75 -2.45 5.09
C ALA A 503 7.53 -1.80 5.78
N GLY A 504 6.49 -1.52 5.01
CA GLY A 504 5.23 -0.96 5.50
C GLY A 504 4.07 -1.95 5.54
N GLU A 505 4.24 -3.15 4.98
CA GLU A 505 3.23 -4.22 4.98
C GLU A 505 3.90 -5.58 4.82
N LEU A 506 3.33 -6.61 5.44
CA LEU A 506 3.74 -8.00 5.27
C LEU A 506 2.65 -8.79 4.57
N LEU A 507 3.01 -9.57 3.54
CA LEU A 507 2.20 -10.60 2.92
C LEU A 507 2.71 -11.97 3.38
N VAL A 508 1.96 -12.64 4.27
CA VAL A 508 2.37 -13.89 4.90
C VAL A 508 1.70 -15.07 4.22
N ASN A 509 2.48 -15.85 3.50
CA ASN A 509 2.04 -16.96 2.68
C ASN A 509 2.44 -18.30 3.33
N SER A 510 1.50 -18.99 3.99
CA SER A 510 1.77 -20.27 4.62
C SER A 510 1.98 -21.37 3.57
N ILE A 511 3.22 -21.89 3.44
CA ILE A 511 3.53 -23.00 2.52
C ILE A 511 2.71 -24.25 2.89
N ASP A 512 2.55 -24.54 4.19
CA ASP A 512 1.82 -25.71 4.67
C ASP A 512 0.32 -25.64 4.38
N ARG A 513 -0.22 -24.43 4.13
CA ARG A 513 -1.63 -24.22 3.82
C ARG A 513 -1.89 -23.94 2.34
N ASP A 514 -0.85 -23.70 1.56
CA ASP A 514 -1.05 -23.35 0.15
C ASP A 514 -1.70 -24.49 -0.64
N GLY A 515 -2.77 -24.18 -1.38
CA GLY A 515 -3.57 -25.15 -2.12
C GLY A 515 -4.44 -26.11 -1.26
N SER A 516 -4.33 -26.09 0.07
CA SER A 516 -5.01 -27.04 0.96
C SER A 516 -6.52 -26.85 1.06
N HIS A 517 -7.03 -25.64 0.83
CA HIS A 517 -8.42 -25.24 1.07
C HIS A 517 -8.94 -25.49 2.52
N ALA A 518 -8.02 -25.68 3.48
CA ALA A 518 -8.32 -26.05 4.87
C ALA A 518 -8.40 -24.87 5.84
N GLY A 519 -8.42 -23.66 5.32
CA GLY A 519 -8.38 -22.41 6.10
C GLY A 519 -6.98 -21.84 6.23
N PHE A 520 -6.90 -20.57 6.67
CA PHE A 520 -5.65 -19.86 6.89
C PHE A 520 -4.84 -20.47 8.05
N ASP A 521 -3.52 -20.30 8.03
CA ASP A 521 -2.67 -20.60 9.19
C ASP A 521 -2.80 -19.49 10.24
N VAL A 522 -3.84 -19.59 11.05
CA VAL A 522 -4.21 -18.59 12.06
C VAL A 522 -3.08 -18.36 13.06
N GLN A 523 -2.38 -19.43 13.47
CA GLN A 523 -1.29 -19.35 14.44
C GLN A 523 -0.07 -18.60 13.86
N LEU A 524 0.26 -18.84 12.59
CA LEU A 524 1.28 -18.10 11.87
C LEU A 524 0.96 -16.61 11.80
N VAL A 525 -0.27 -16.28 11.38
CA VAL A 525 -0.71 -14.90 11.21
C VAL A 525 -0.71 -14.15 12.56
N ASP A 526 -1.20 -14.79 13.63
CA ASP A 526 -1.21 -14.19 14.97
C ASP A 526 0.21 -14.00 15.53
N LEU A 527 1.12 -14.95 15.29
CA LEU A 527 2.52 -14.85 15.68
C LEU A 527 3.19 -13.65 15.00
N VAL A 528 3.07 -13.54 13.68
CA VAL A 528 3.65 -12.42 12.91
C VAL A 528 3.02 -11.11 13.35
N ARG A 529 1.69 -11.02 13.43
CA ARG A 529 0.98 -9.81 13.83
C ARG A 529 1.36 -9.31 15.22
N SER A 530 1.60 -10.23 16.16
CA SER A 530 2.02 -9.86 17.51
C SER A 530 3.46 -9.34 17.56
N SER A 531 4.29 -9.65 16.57
CA SER A 531 5.71 -9.31 16.54
C SER A 531 6.03 -7.96 15.88
N VAL A 532 5.12 -7.42 15.05
CA VAL A 532 5.33 -6.17 14.29
C VAL A 532 4.23 -5.14 14.54
N SER A 533 4.47 -3.88 14.14
CA SER A 533 3.48 -2.80 14.18
C SER A 533 2.93 -2.41 12.81
N ILE A 534 3.38 -3.05 11.73
CA ILE A 534 2.90 -2.83 10.37
C ILE A 534 1.73 -3.77 10.02
N PRO A 535 0.90 -3.43 9.01
CA PRO A 535 -0.16 -4.30 8.52
C PRO A 535 0.34 -5.68 8.09
N VAL A 536 -0.47 -6.72 8.35
CA VAL A 536 -0.20 -8.11 7.97
C VAL A 536 -1.34 -8.63 7.10
N VAL A 537 -1.01 -9.13 5.93
CA VAL A 537 -1.91 -9.77 4.97
C VAL A 537 -1.77 -11.28 5.10
N ALA A 538 -2.86 -11.97 5.45
CA ALA A 538 -2.88 -13.43 5.46
C ALA A 538 -3.03 -13.99 4.04
N SER A 539 -2.26 -15.02 3.71
CA SER A 539 -2.30 -15.69 2.41
C SER A 539 -2.25 -17.21 2.59
N SER A 540 -2.75 -17.92 1.59
CA SER A 540 -2.82 -19.40 1.51
C SER A 540 -3.87 -20.05 2.41
N GLY A 541 -4.50 -21.08 1.88
CA GLY A 541 -5.39 -22.01 2.60
C GLY A 541 -6.88 -21.69 2.53
N ALA A 542 -7.31 -20.51 2.07
CA ALA A 542 -8.73 -20.19 1.95
C ALA A 542 -9.42 -21.13 0.95
N GLY A 543 -10.55 -21.74 1.34
CA GLY A 543 -11.36 -22.62 0.52
C GLY A 543 -12.84 -22.22 0.46
N CYS A 544 -13.29 -21.35 1.38
CA CYS A 544 -14.66 -20.85 1.43
C CYS A 544 -14.71 -19.50 2.16
N ALA A 545 -15.87 -18.84 2.14
CA ALA A 545 -16.08 -17.54 2.79
C ALA A 545 -15.92 -17.60 4.31
N ASP A 546 -16.25 -18.72 4.95
CA ASP A 546 -16.14 -18.86 6.41
C ASP A 546 -14.69 -18.74 6.90
N HIS A 547 -13.70 -19.18 6.10
CA HIS A 547 -12.28 -19.01 6.43
C HIS A 547 -11.88 -17.53 6.53
N PHE A 548 -12.53 -16.66 5.74
CA PHE A 548 -12.35 -15.22 5.84
C PHE A 548 -12.96 -14.67 7.14
N CYS A 549 -14.15 -15.12 7.50
CA CYS A 549 -14.77 -14.76 8.77
C CYS A 549 -13.90 -15.20 9.95
N GLU A 550 -13.31 -16.40 9.90
CA GLU A 550 -12.44 -16.92 10.93
C GLU A 550 -11.18 -16.07 11.15
N ILE A 551 -10.46 -15.73 10.06
CA ILE A 551 -9.22 -14.95 10.19
C ILE A 551 -9.49 -13.53 10.65
N PHE A 552 -10.66 -12.96 10.32
CA PHE A 552 -11.07 -11.60 10.74
C PHE A 552 -11.70 -11.55 12.13
N ALA A 553 -12.07 -12.69 12.71
CA ALA A 553 -12.71 -12.73 14.02
C ALA A 553 -11.79 -12.16 15.12
N PRO A 554 -12.34 -11.41 16.10
CA PRO A 554 -11.61 -11.01 17.31
C PRO A 554 -11.19 -12.28 18.09
N ARG A 555 -9.92 -12.35 18.55
CA ARG A 555 -9.42 -13.49 19.29
C ARG A 555 -9.08 -13.14 20.73
N PRO A 556 -9.37 -14.05 21.71
CA PRO A 556 -8.98 -13.86 23.10
C PRO A 556 -7.44 -13.77 23.21
N GLY A 557 -6.95 -12.80 23.97
CA GLY A 557 -5.51 -12.55 24.17
C GLY A 557 -4.89 -11.58 23.17
N ALA A 558 -5.54 -11.26 22.08
CA ALA A 558 -5.21 -10.12 21.24
C ALA A 558 -5.77 -8.86 21.89
N GLN A 559 -5.09 -8.30 22.90
CA GLN A 559 -5.53 -7.08 23.56
C GLN A 559 -5.75 -5.99 22.51
N GLY A 560 -7.02 -5.55 22.36
CA GLY A 560 -7.39 -4.40 21.54
C GLY A 560 -7.08 -4.50 20.05
N ALA A 561 -6.90 -5.70 19.53
CA ALA A 561 -6.47 -5.86 18.17
C ALA A 561 -7.64 -5.80 17.21
N VAL A 562 -7.85 -4.69 16.62
CA VAL A 562 -8.43 -4.63 15.31
C VAL A 562 -7.38 -5.17 14.35
N SER A 563 -7.64 -6.37 13.87
CA SER A 563 -6.76 -7.08 12.98
C SER A 563 -6.80 -6.44 11.60
N TYR A 564 -5.72 -5.81 11.19
CA TYR A 564 -5.45 -5.46 9.79
C TYR A 564 -4.96 -6.68 9.04
N THR A 565 -5.73 -7.75 9.08
CA THR A 565 -5.45 -8.91 8.27
C THR A 565 -6.19 -8.73 6.97
N HIS A 566 -5.45 -8.50 5.92
CA HIS A 566 -5.94 -8.51 4.56
C HIS A 566 -5.73 -9.90 3.96
N LEU A 567 -6.45 -10.24 2.94
CA LEU A 567 -6.52 -11.60 2.45
C LEU A 567 -6.13 -11.68 0.99
N ARG A 568 -5.32 -12.67 0.67
CA ARG A 568 -5.07 -13.10 -0.70
C ARG A 568 -6.18 -14.10 -1.09
N ALA A 569 -7.02 -13.73 -2.06
CA ALA A 569 -7.98 -14.64 -2.66
C ALA A 569 -7.36 -15.29 -3.90
N HIS A 570 -7.18 -16.60 -3.86
CA HIS A 570 -7.15 -17.42 -5.06
C HIS A 570 -8.59 -17.79 -5.41
N GLU A 571 -8.96 -17.87 -6.69
CA GLU A 571 -10.28 -18.31 -7.08
C GLU A 571 -10.63 -19.62 -6.37
N THR A 572 -11.57 -19.53 -5.42
CA THR A 572 -12.28 -20.69 -4.92
C THR A 572 -13.55 -20.83 -5.75
N ARG A 573 -13.71 -21.93 -6.44
CA ARG A 573 -15.01 -22.35 -6.97
C ARG A 573 -15.77 -23.13 -5.91
#